data_35f1e838c1c2e8e980a7a68ae7c35a20
#
_entry.id   35f1e838c1c2e8e980a7a68ae7c35a20
#
_cell.length_a   1.000
_cell.length_b   1.000
_cell.length_c   1.000
_cell.angle_alpha   90.00
_cell.angle_beta   90.00
_cell.angle_gamma   90.00
#
_symmetry.space_group_name_H-M   'P 1'
#
loop_
_entity.id
_entity.type
_entity.pdbx_description
1 polymer ?
#
loop_
_entity_poly.entity_id
_entity_poly.type
_entity_poly.pdbx_seq_one_letter_code
_entity_poly.pdbx_strand_id
1 'polypeptide(L)'
;MKKVFEKIVNSFFHIFKIRNDVIVFESGRNKIDGNPKAIYLYLKENYPNKYKLIYLTNKNININELDKNDVVFYKTLKSLYYLSVAKYLIRSESIGNIIKKRPEQVYIQTFHGHGPIKKGGFEIEENKKGQEYKNGLLNHCKEWDVYISMCELEEKHIIDSTGFNKKIIRLGIPSTDYIVNNKDIKNNELLKKFNIPKDKKVILYAPTYRSDLLGQENINIRIESLKKLTDYVVLVRLHPLLNSKINKKLFDDSNFINVCEEEDIVNLYLITDILISDYSASIYE
;
A
#
# COMPACT_ATOMS: atom_id res chain seq x y z
N MET A 1 21.01 -24.60 -7.90
CA MET A 1 20.54 -24.92 -6.54
C MET A 1 19.21 -24.23 -6.20
N LYS A 2 19.07 -22.90 -6.30
CA LYS A 2 17.82 -22.17 -5.95
C LYS A 2 16.57 -22.69 -6.67
N LYS A 3 16.61 -22.86 -8.01
CA LYS A 3 15.46 -23.37 -8.80
C LYS A 3 15.04 -24.79 -8.43
N VAL A 4 16.00 -25.66 -8.04
CA VAL A 4 15.70 -27.04 -7.61
C VAL A 4 15.00 -27.01 -6.24
N PHE A 5 15.50 -26.21 -5.32
CA PHE A 5 14.87 -26.01 -4.01
C PHE A 5 13.45 -25.47 -4.14
N GLU A 6 13.23 -24.45 -4.98
CA GLU A 6 11.88 -23.92 -5.26
C GLU A 6 10.94 -25.00 -5.80
N LYS A 7 11.40 -25.87 -6.72
CA LYS A 7 10.60 -26.98 -7.23
C LYS A 7 10.20 -27.96 -6.12
N ILE A 8 11.14 -28.36 -5.27
CA ILE A 8 10.88 -29.29 -4.17
C ILE A 8 9.85 -28.69 -3.20
N VAL A 9 10.03 -27.43 -2.80
CA VAL A 9 9.10 -26.75 -1.91
C VAL A 9 7.71 -26.67 -2.52
N ASN A 10 7.57 -26.28 -3.79
CA ASN A 10 6.28 -26.22 -4.47
C ASN A 10 5.63 -27.62 -4.57
N SER A 11 6.39 -28.66 -4.97
CA SER A 11 5.86 -30.02 -5.04
C SER A 11 5.31 -30.51 -3.71
N PHE A 12 6.01 -30.23 -2.60
CA PHE A 12 5.56 -30.58 -1.26
C PHE A 12 4.29 -29.83 -0.85
N PHE A 13 4.30 -28.49 -0.96
CA PHE A 13 3.17 -27.70 -0.50
C PHE A 13 1.95 -27.79 -1.42
N HIS A 14 2.11 -28.10 -2.71
CA HIS A 14 1.00 -28.28 -3.65
C HIS A 14 0.25 -29.63 -3.48
N ILE A 15 0.72 -30.53 -2.62
CA ILE A 15 -0.04 -31.73 -2.21
C ILE A 15 -1.30 -31.32 -1.44
N PHE A 16 -1.25 -30.22 -0.66
CA PHE A 16 -2.40 -29.76 0.10
C PHE A 16 -3.49 -29.20 -0.83
N LYS A 17 -4.75 -29.55 -0.55
CA LYS A 17 -5.91 -29.08 -1.32
C LYS A 17 -6.12 -27.58 -1.11
N ILE A 18 -6.55 -26.90 -2.17
CA ILE A 18 -7.03 -25.51 -2.07
C ILE A 18 -8.23 -25.44 -1.14
N ARG A 19 -8.26 -24.46 -0.29
CA ARG A 19 -9.31 -24.17 0.67
C ARG A 19 -10.09 -22.92 0.25
N ASN A 20 -11.35 -23.08 -0.10
CA ASN A 20 -12.21 -22.00 -0.60
C ASN A 20 -12.51 -20.94 0.45
N ASP A 21 -12.30 -21.24 1.73
CA ASP A 21 -12.50 -20.37 2.87
C ASP A 21 -11.23 -19.54 3.24
N VAL A 22 -10.07 -19.84 2.66
CA VAL A 22 -8.80 -19.17 3.01
C VAL A 22 -8.51 -18.01 2.07
N ILE A 23 -8.29 -16.84 2.65
CA ILE A 23 -7.88 -15.61 1.97
C ILE A 23 -6.55 -15.14 2.54
N VAL A 24 -5.56 -14.92 1.69
CA VAL A 24 -4.25 -14.36 2.06
C VAL A 24 -4.16 -12.93 1.59
N PHE A 25 -3.74 -12.03 2.49
CA PHE A 25 -3.53 -10.60 2.25
C PHE A 25 -2.03 -10.28 2.30
N GLU A 26 -1.58 -9.43 1.40
CA GLU A 26 -0.21 -8.91 1.36
C GLU A 26 -0.23 -7.45 0.89
N SER A 27 0.18 -6.53 1.75
CA SER A 27 0.45 -5.15 1.35
C SER A 27 1.85 -4.99 0.77
N GLY A 28 2.05 -3.94 0.00
CA GLY A 28 3.34 -3.60 -0.54
C GLY A 28 4.40 -3.35 0.51
N ARG A 29 5.67 -3.60 0.15
CA ARG A 29 6.84 -3.37 1.01
C ARG A 29 6.76 -4.07 2.38
N ASN A 30 6.02 -5.18 2.42
CA ASN A 30 5.79 -5.95 3.65
C ASN A 30 5.18 -5.14 4.81
N LYS A 31 4.34 -4.17 4.49
CA LYS A 31 3.58 -3.36 5.44
C LYS A 31 2.19 -3.94 5.68
N ILE A 32 1.46 -3.32 6.59
CA ILE A 32 0.04 -3.55 6.83
C ILE A 32 -0.66 -2.22 6.53
N ASP A 33 -1.02 -2.01 5.28
CA ASP A 33 -1.56 -0.73 4.82
C ASP A 33 -2.49 -0.87 3.60
N GLY A 34 -3.13 0.23 3.24
CA GLY A 34 -3.86 0.43 1.99
C GLY A 34 -4.98 -0.58 1.74
N ASN A 35 -5.18 -0.90 0.46
CA ASN A 35 -6.32 -1.69 -0.01
C ASN A 35 -6.45 -3.10 0.60
N PRO A 36 -5.36 -3.91 0.71
CA PRO A 36 -5.48 -5.22 1.33
C PRO A 36 -5.91 -5.15 2.79
N LYS A 37 -5.41 -4.16 3.55
CA LYS A 37 -5.82 -3.93 4.95
C LYS A 37 -7.28 -3.53 5.05
N ALA A 38 -7.75 -2.61 4.21
CA ALA A 38 -9.15 -2.17 4.20
C ALA A 38 -10.10 -3.34 3.93
N ILE A 39 -9.79 -4.19 2.94
CA ILE A 39 -10.58 -5.39 2.63
C ILE A 39 -10.53 -6.39 3.79
N TYR A 40 -9.36 -6.60 4.42
CA TYR A 40 -9.24 -7.48 5.59
C TYR A 40 -10.13 -7.02 6.74
N LEU A 41 -10.08 -5.74 7.10
CA LEU A 41 -10.88 -5.17 8.19
C LEU A 41 -12.37 -5.30 7.89
N TYR A 42 -12.79 -4.97 6.68
CA TYR A 42 -14.18 -5.13 6.24
C TYR A 42 -14.67 -6.58 6.35
N LEU A 43 -13.89 -7.54 5.90
CA LEU A 43 -14.26 -8.96 5.97
C LEU A 43 -14.29 -9.47 7.40
N LYS A 44 -13.37 -9.00 8.25
CA LYS A 44 -13.33 -9.37 9.67
C LYS A 44 -14.57 -8.90 10.41
N GLU A 45 -15.03 -7.70 10.14
CA GLU A 45 -16.18 -7.07 10.77
C GLU A 45 -17.51 -7.65 10.25
N ASN A 46 -17.67 -7.70 8.92
CA ASN A 46 -18.98 -8.00 8.30
C ASN A 46 -19.22 -9.49 8.04
N TYR A 47 -18.16 -10.31 8.04
CA TYR A 47 -18.24 -11.75 7.80
C TYR A 47 -17.45 -12.56 8.84
N PRO A 48 -17.73 -12.36 10.15
CA PRO A 48 -17.01 -13.06 11.21
C PRO A 48 -17.15 -14.57 11.04
N ASN A 49 -16.04 -15.27 11.16
CA ASN A 49 -15.94 -16.74 11.07
C ASN A 49 -16.30 -17.39 9.71
N LYS A 50 -16.66 -16.58 8.69
CA LYS A 50 -16.95 -17.12 7.35
C LYS A 50 -15.70 -17.51 6.58
N TYR A 51 -14.62 -16.78 6.76
CA TYR A 51 -13.34 -16.96 6.10
C TYR A 51 -12.21 -17.09 7.10
N LYS A 52 -11.22 -17.92 6.75
CA LYS A 52 -9.92 -17.89 7.41
C LYS A 52 -9.06 -16.81 6.76
N LEU A 53 -8.98 -15.65 7.40
CA LEU A 53 -8.19 -14.53 6.95
C LEU A 53 -6.75 -14.69 7.43
N ILE A 54 -5.77 -14.49 6.54
CA ILE A 54 -4.34 -14.56 6.84
C ILE A 54 -3.65 -13.33 6.27
N TYR A 55 -3.02 -12.54 7.12
CA TYR A 55 -2.22 -11.40 6.71
C TYR A 55 -0.72 -11.73 6.80
N LEU A 56 -0.05 -11.72 5.65
CA LEU A 56 1.39 -11.99 5.60
C LEU A 56 2.18 -10.69 5.77
N THR A 57 3.14 -10.70 6.70
CA THR A 57 3.99 -9.54 6.99
C THR A 57 5.36 -9.95 7.54
N ASN A 58 6.23 -8.98 7.76
CA ASN A 58 7.51 -9.17 8.44
C ASN A 58 7.37 -9.07 9.97
N LYS A 59 8.33 -9.65 10.70
CA LYS A 59 8.30 -9.67 12.18
C LYS A 59 8.37 -8.29 12.85
N ASN A 60 8.95 -7.31 12.19
CA ASN A 60 9.23 -5.98 12.75
C ASN A 60 8.14 -4.94 12.41
N ILE A 61 6.97 -5.39 11.97
CA ILE A 61 5.87 -4.50 11.58
C ILE A 61 4.85 -4.42 12.72
N ASN A 62 4.31 -3.22 12.92
CA ASN A 62 3.23 -3.01 13.89
C ASN A 62 1.96 -3.72 13.41
N ILE A 63 1.44 -4.63 14.23
CA ILE A 63 0.27 -5.47 13.95
C ILE A 63 -0.95 -5.11 14.79
N ASN A 64 -0.93 -4.00 15.52
CA ASN A 64 -1.96 -3.69 16.52
C ASN A 64 -3.38 -3.55 15.94
N GLU A 65 -3.51 -3.27 14.66
CA GLU A 65 -4.81 -3.13 14.00
C GLU A 65 -5.35 -4.46 13.43
N LEU A 66 -4.58 -5.54 13.53
CA LEU A 66 -4.97 -6.87 13.09
C LEU A 66 -5.20 -7.82 14.26
N ASP A 67 -6.01 -8.84 14.03
CA ASP A 67 -6.07 -9.98 14.95
C ASP A 67 -4.75 -10.77 14.88
N LYS A 68 -4.08 -10.91 16.02
CA LYS A 68 -2.78 -11.62 16.11
C LYS A 68 -2.86 -13.07 15.59
N ASN A 69 -4.03 -13.71 15.66
CA ASN A 69 -4.25 -15.06 15.15
C ASN A 69 -4.29 -15.15 13.63
N ASP A 70 -4.52 -14.03 12.95
CA ASP A 70 -4.56 -13.95 11.50
C ASP A 70 -3.19 -13.53 10.92
N VAL A 71 -2.27 -13.04 11.75
CA VAL A 71 -0.93 -12.63 11.31
C VAL A 71 -0.02 -13.84 11.14
N VAL A 72 0.65 -13.90 9.99
CA VAL A 72 1.65 -14.91 9.68
C VAL A 72 2.89 -14.23 9.11
N PHE A 73 4.05 -14.60 9.64
CA PHE A 73 5.31 -14.00 9.19
C PHE A 73 5.86 -14.71 7.96
N TYR A 74 6.41 -13.91 7.02
CA TYR A 74 7.10 -14.44 5.85
C TYR A 74 8.22 -15.43 6.20
N LYS A 75 8.54 -16.29 5.26
CA LYS A 75 9.62 -17.30 5.35
C LYS A 75 9.42 -18.33 6.47
N THR A 76 8.21 -18.51 6.95
CA THR A 76 7.83 -19.59 7.87
C THR A 76 7.12 -20.72 7.12
N LEU A 77 7.15 -21.93 7.65
CA LEU A 77 6.37 -23.07 7.09
C LEU A 77 4.88 -22.73 7.03
N LYS A 78 4.38 -21.98 8.03
CA LYS A 78 3.00 -21.50 8.09
C LYS A 78 2.66 -20.58 6.92
N SER A 79 3.58 -19.66 6.53
CA SER A 79 3.37 -18.79 5.37
C SER A 79 3.37 -19.57 4.05
N LEU A 80 4.27 -20.54 3.89
CA LEU A 80 4.31 -21.39 2.70
C LEU A 80 3.04 -22.24 2.57
N TYR A 81 2.55 -22.78 3.69
CA TYR A 81 1.30 -23.51 3.73
C TYR A 81 0.12 -22.65 3.28
N TYR A 82 -0.08 -21.48 3.90
CA TYR A 82 -1.23 -20.63 3.55
C TYR A 82 -1.15 -20.09 2.12
N LEU A 83 0.02 -19.71 1.62
CA LEU A 83 0.21 -19.35 0.21
C LEU A 83 -0.17 -20.48 -0.74
N SER A 84 0.03 -21.73 -0.34
CA SER A 84 -0.27 -22.89 -1.18
C SER A 84 -1.74 -23.30 -1.17
N VAL A 85 -2.46 -23.10 -0.05
CA VAL A 85 -3.85 -23.56 0.11
C VAL A 85 -4.90 -22.48 -0.06
N ALA A 86 -4.52 -21.20 -0.03
CA ALA A 86 -5.47 -20.10 -0.16
C ALA A 86 -6.20 -20.12 -1.50
N LYS A 87 -7.52 -19.93 -1.47
CA LYS A 87 -8.31 -19.69 -2.68
C LYS A 87 -8.05 -18.32 -3.26
N TYR A 88 -7.95 -17.29 -2.40
CA TYR A 88 -7.79 -15.91 -2.80
C TYR A 88 -6.49 -15.33 -2.26
N LEU A 89 -5.75 -14.65 -3.15
CA LEU A 89 -4.56 -13.87 -2.85
C LEU A 89 -4.87 -12.42 -3.15
N ILE A 90 -5.00 -11.57 -2.13
CA ILE A 90 -5.33 -10.14 -2.27
C ILE A 90 -4.06 -9.34 -2.01
N ARG A 91 -3.56 -8.65 -3.01
CA ARG A 91 -2.25 -7.98 -2.97
C ARG A 91 -2.31 -6.58 -3.57
N SER A 92 -1.52 -5.67 -3.01
CA SER A 92 -1.31 -4.33 -3.57
C SER A 92 0.00 -4.19 -4.34
N GLU A 93 0.96 -5.05 -4.09
CA GLU A 93 2.24 -5.10 -4.82
C GLU A 93 2.55 -6.51 -5.32
N SER A 94 3.46 -6.57 -6.27
CA SER A 94 3.98 -7.84 -6.77
C SER A 94 5.09 -8.33 -5.85
N ILE A 95 4.77 -9.21 -4.95
CA ILE A 95 5.71 -9.81 -4.02
C ILE A 95 6.14 -11.17 -4.56
N GLY A 96 7.42 -11.31 -4.85
CA GLY A 96 7.99 -12.59 -5.28
C GLY A 96 7.98 -13.61 -4.15
N ASN A 97 7.12 -14.63 -4.27
CA ASN A 97 7.02 -15.72 -3.34
C ASN A 97 7.68 -17.00 -3.86
N ILE A 98 8.23 -17.80 -2.95
CA ILE A 98 8.79 -19.11 -3.27
C ILE A 98 7.68 -20.09 -3.71
N ILE A 99 6.48 -19.96 -3.14
CA ILE A 99 5.29 -20.71 -3.55
C ILE A 99 4.72 -20.06 -4.81
N LYS A 100 4.65 -20.83 -5.87
CA LYS A 100 4.03 -20.40 -7.13
C LYS A 100 2.52 -20.46 -7.02
N LYS A 101 1.86 -19.46 -7.58
CA LYS A 101 0.40 -19.45 -7.68
C LYS A 101 -0.09 -20.64 -8.50
N ARG A 102 -1.11 -21.32 -8.00
CA ARG A 102 -1.77 -22.45 -8.68
C ARG A 102 -2.90 -21.94 -9.57
N PRO A 103 -3.25 -22.66 -10.65
CA PRO A 103 -4.36 -22.26 -11.55
C PRO A 103 -5.70 -22.08 -10.84
N GLU A 104 -5.96 -22.86 -9.79
CA GLU A 104 -7.22 -22.82 -9.03
C GLU A 104 -7.29 -21.64 -8.05
N GLN A 105 -6.18 -20.97 -7.76
CA GLN A 105 -6.14 -19.79 -6.93
C GLN A 105 -6.49 -18.54 -7.74
N VAL A 106 -7.17 -17.60 -7.11
CA VAL A 106 -7.53 -16.31 -7.70
C VAL A 106 -6.65 -15.22 -7.10
N TYR A 107 -5.82 -14.59 -7.92
CA TYR A 107 -5.02 -13.45 -7.52
C TYR A 107 -5.75 -12.15 -7.86
N ILE A 108 -6.12 -11.39 -6.84
CA ILE A 108 -6.75 -10.09 -6.94
C ILE A 108 -5.69 -9.02 -6.69
N GLN A 109 -5.35 -8.27 -7.73
CA GLN A 109 -4.46 -7.12 -7.63
C GLN A 109 -5.28 -5.88 -7.30
N THR A 110 -5.00 -5.28 -6.14
CA THR A 110 -5.65 -4.04 -5.68
C THR A 110 -4.79 -2.81 -5.93
N PHE A 111 -3.57 -3.01 -6.36
CA PHE A 111 -2.54 -2.01 -6.64
C PHE A 111 -2.27 -1.08 -5.46
N HIS A 112 -1.32 -0.16 -5.66
CA HIS A 112 -0.99 0.96 -4.78
C HIS A 112 -0.63 2.13 -5.68
N GLY A 113 -1.08 3.33 -5.34
CA GLY A 113 -0.81 4.49 -6.17
C GLY A 113 -1.67 4.52 -7.44
N HIS A 114 -2.96 4.47 -7.26
CA HIS A 114 -3.96 4.61 -8.33
C HIS A 114 -3.77 5.92 -9.12
N GLY A 115 -4.25 5.90 -10.35
CA GLY A 115 -4.23 7.05 -11.26
C GLY A 115 -3.06 7.07 -12.25
N PRO A 116 -3.30 7.56 -13.46
CA PRO A 116 -2.38 7.55 -14.59
C PRO A 116 -1.39 8.72 -14.58
N ILE A 117 -0.89 9.12 -13.40
CA ILE A 117 0.04 10.27 -13.31
C ILE A 117 1.46 9.89 -13.70
N LYS A 118 1.88 8.64 -13.45
CA LYS A 118 3.26 8.20 -13.68
C LYS A 118 3.30 7.15 -14.77
N LYS A 119 4.24 7.32 -15.69
CA LYS A 119 4.54 6.30 -16.68
C LYS A 119 4.89 4.97 -16.00
N GLY A 120 4.38 3.86 -16.52
CA GLY A 120 4.59 2.52 -16.02
C GLY A 120 4.85 1.52 -17.15
N GLY A 121 5.42 0.37 -16.84
CA GLY A 121 5.54 -0.75 -17.78
C GLY A 121 6.13 -0.37 -19.14
N PHE A 122 5.34 -0.50 -20.20
CA PHE A 122 5.77 -0.21 -21.58
C PHE A 122 6.08 1.27 -21.85
N GLU A 123 5.59 2.19 -21.03
CA GLU A 123 5.82 3.62 -21.21
C GLU A 123 7.16 4.10 -20.64
N ILE A 124 7.90 3.23 -19.93
CA ILE A 124 9.20 3.56 -19.32
C ILE A 124 10.29 3.51 -20.37
N GLU A 125 11.18 4.50 -20.34
CA GLU A 125 12.33 4.59 -21.23
C GLU A 125 13.21 3.33 -21.18
N GLU A 126 13.74 2.93 -22.33
CA GLU A 126 14.54 1.71 -22.51
C GLU A 126 16.01 1.91 -22.07
N ASN A 127 16.22 2.25 -20.80
CA ASN A 127 17.52 2.11 -20.16
C ASN A 127 17.58 0.82 -19.36
N LYS A 128 18.78 0.41 -18.90
CA LYS A 128 18.99 -0.87 -18.21
C LYS A 128 18.06 -1.04 -16.98
N LYS A 129 17.92 -0.03 -16.15
CA LYS A 129 17.04 -0.07 -14.96
C LYS A 129 15.56 -0.09 -15.33
N GLY A 130 15.18 0.69 -16.35
CA GLY A 130 13.83 0.71 -16.89
C GLY A 130 13.44 -0.65 -17.47
N GLN A 131 14.35 -1.31 -18.20
CA GLN A 131 14.11 -2.62 -18.78
C GLN A 131 13.95 -3.72 -17.72
N GLU A 132 14.76 -3.71 -16.65
CA GLU A 132 14.63 -4.65 -15.53
C GLU A 132 13.29 -4.47 -14.82
N TYR A 133 12.89 -3.22 -14.53
CA TYR A 133 11.61 -2.89 -13.93
C TYR A 133 10.43 -3.33 -14.81
N LYS A 134 10.47 -3.00 -16.09
CA LYS A 134 9.47 -3.40 -17.09
C LYS A 134 9.28 -4.91 -17.12
N ASN A 135 10.38 -5.67 -17.25
CA ASN A 135 10.33 -7.12 -17.28
C ASN A 135 9.78 -7.71 -15.98
N GLY A 136 10.14 -7.12 -14.83
CA GLY A 136 9.59 -7.48 -13.52
C GLY A 136 8.08 -7.29 -13.49
N LEU A 137 7.59 -6.10 -13.83
CA LEU A 137 6.17 -5.77 -13.84
C LEU A 137 5.38 -6.69 -14.76
N LEU A 138 5.83 -6.88 -16.01
CA LEU A 138 5.15 -7.73 -16.99
C LEU A 138 5.08 -9.19 -16.55
N ASN A 139 6.12 -9.71 -15.90
CA ASN A 139 6.08 -11.06 -15.37
C ASN A 139 5.09 -11.20 -14.21
N HIS A 140 4.95 -10.17 -13.38
CA HIS A 140 3.98 -10.16 -12.29
C HIS A 140 2.54 -10.02 -12.78
N CYS A 141 2.29 -9.18 -13.77
CA CYS A 141 0.95 -9.02 -14.36
C CYS A 141 0.37 -10.34 -14.92
N LYS A 142 1.23 -11.26 -15.39
CA LYS A 142 0.78 -12.58 -15.84
C LYS A 142 0.14 -13.43 -14.73
N GLU A 143 0.52 -13.19 -13.47
CA GLU A 143 -0.03 -13.92 -12.32
C GLU A 143 -1.39 -13.36 -11.86
N TRP A 144 -1.72 -12.11 -12.19
CA TRP A 144 -2.99 -11.50 -11.80
C TRP A 144 -4.15 -12.15 -12.54
N ASP A 145 -5.25 -12.39 -11.86
CA ASP A 145 -6.50 -12.87 -12.45
C ASP A 145 -7.55 -11.77 -12.50
N VAL A 146 -7.55 -10.88 -11.49
CA VAL A 146 -8.46 -9.76 -11.36
C VAL A 146 -7.66 -8.51 -10.99
N TYR A 147 -7.97 -7.40 -11.62
CA TYR A 147 -7.50 -6.06 -11.23
C TYR A 147 -8.67 -5.23 -10.73
N ILE A 148 -8.51 -4.57 -9.58
CA ILE A 148 -9.51 -3.62 -9.05
C ILE A 148 -9.12 -2.22 -9.53
N SER A 149 -10.04 -1.55 -10.22
CA SER A 149 -9.86 -0.20 -10.73
C SER A 149 -10.83 0.80 -10.11
N MET A 150 -10.45 2.07 -10.13
CA MET A 150 -11.33 3.16 -9.70
C MET A 150 -12.10 3.79 -10.87
N CYS A 151 -11.54 3.80 -12.08
CA CYS A 151 -12.13 4.47 -13.24
C CYS A 151 -11.59 3.95 -14.57
N GLU A 152 -12.26 4.32 -15.66
CA GLU A 152 -11.90 3.93 -17.02
C GLU A 152 -10.51 4.40 -17.45
N LEU A 153 -10.10 5.58 -17.01
CA LEU A 153 -8.78 6.11 -17.32
C LEU A 153 -7.66 5.25 -16.72
N GLU A 154 -7.85 4.76 -15.49
CA GLU A 154 -6.92 3.82 -14.85
C GLU A 154 -6.90 2.47 -15.56
N GLU A 155 -8.06 1.96 -15.97
CA GLU A 155 -8.16 0.70 -16.73
C GLU A 155 -7.39 0.78 -18.02
N LYS A 156 -7.57 1.87 -18.77
CA LYS A 156 -6.81 2.13 -19.99
C LYS A 156 -5.32 2.20 -19.70
N HIS A 157 -4.92 2.93 -18.67
CA HIS A 157 -3.52 3.06 -18.29
C HIS A 157 -2.88 1.71 -17.93
N ILE A 158 -3.55 0.86 -17.14
CA ILE A 158 -3.00 -0.45 -16.77
C ILE A 158 -2.91 -1.40 -17.97
N ILE A 159 -3.86 -1.35 -18.90
CA ILE A 159 -3.83 -2.13 -20.13
C ILE A 159 -2.67 -1.65 -21.02
N ASP A 160 -2.58 -0.36 -21.28
CA ASP A 160 -1.56 0.23 -22.16
C ASP A 160 -0.13 0.04 -21.60
N SER A 161 0.03 0.17 -20.29
CA SER A 161 1.34 0.06 -19.63
C SER A 161 1.81 -1.37 -19.39
N THR A 162 0.91 -2.36 -19.28
CA THR A 162 1.27 -3.72 -18.88
C THR A 162 0.82 -4.81 -19.83
N GLY A 163 -0.08 -4.50 -20.77
CA GLY A 163 -0.75 -5.50 -21.62
C GLY A 163 -1.71 -6.40 -20.84
N PHE A 164 -2.17 -5.99 -19.65
CA PHE A 164 -3.11 -6.78 -18.86
C PHE A 164 -4.43 -6.97 -19.63
N ASN A 165 -4.85 -8.22 -19.80
CA ASN A 165 -5.99 -8.59 -20.66
C ASN A 165 -6.98 -9.55 -19.97
N LYS A 166 -6.90 -9.65 -18.64
CA LYS A 166 -7.84 -10.45 -17.86
C LYS A 166 -8.93 -9.56 -17.24
N LYS A 167 -9.57 -10.05 -16.19
CA LYS A 167 -10.74 -9.39 -15.60
C LYS A 167 -10.36 -8.10 -14.87
N ILE A 168 -10.97 -6.98 -15.26
CA ILE A 168 -10.95 -5.73 -14.49
C ILE A 168 -12.34 -5.54 -13.86
N ILE A 169 -12.35 -5.11 -12.60
CA ILE A 169 -13.59 -4.81 -11.88
C ILE A 169 -13.49 -3.38 -11.35
N ARG A 170 -14.38 -2.52 -11.83
CA ARG A 170 -14.46 -1.12 -11.40
C ARG A 170 -15.32 -1.02 -10.15
N LEU A 171 -14.66 -0.93 -8.99
CA LEU A 171 -15.28 -0.87 -7.67
C LEU A 171 -14.85 0.34 -6.85
N GLY A 172 -13.93 1.16 -7.35
CA GLY A 172 -13.27 2.19 -6.56
C GLY A 172 -12.07 1.65 -5.77
N ILE A 173 -11.64 2.41 -4.79
CA ILE A 173 -10.44 2.14 -3.97
C ILE A 173 -10.90 1.68 -2.58
N PRO A 174 -10.64 0.43 -2.16
CA PRO A 174 -11.09 -0.08 -0.87
C PRO A 174 -10.62 0.72 0.35
N SER A 175 -9.41 1.31 0.30
CA SER A 175 -8.92 2.18 1.37
C SER A 175 -9.73 3.48 1.49
N THR A 176 -10.25 4.01 0.37
CA THR A 176 -11.12 5.19 0.38
C THR A 176 -12.47 4.89 1.03
N ASP A 177 -13.07 3.73 0.76
CA ASP A 177 -14.29 3.30 1.45
C ASP A 177 -14.06 3.21 2.97
N TYR A 178 -12.90 2.68 3.36
CA TYR A 178 -12.53 2.63 4.77
C TYR A 178 -12.39 4.03 5.39
N ILE A 179 -11.82 5.00 4.68
CA ILE A 179 -11.73 6.40 5.13
C ILE A 179 -13.12 6.99 5.33
N VAL A 180 -13.99 6.89 4.32
CA VAL A 180 -15.35 7.44 4.37
C VAL A 180 -16.15 6.87 5.53
N ASN A 181 -16.08 5.56 5.74
CA ASN A 181 -16.84 4.88 6.78
C ASN A 181 -16.28 5.06 8.20
N ASN A 182 -15.04 5.52 8.36
CA ASN A 182 -14.38 5.61 9.68
C ASN A 182 -13.91 7.02 10.05
N LYS A 183 -14.16 8.02 9.22
CA LYS A 183 -13.69 9.40 9.45
C LYS A 183 -14.11 9.94 10.82
N ASP A 184 -15.36 9.74 11.20
CA ASP A 184 -15.89 10.28 12.47
C ASP A 184 -15.48 9.46 13.68
N ILE A 185 -15.29 8.14 13.53
CA ILE A 185 -15.00 7.22 14.63
C ILE A 185 -13.53 7.31 15.05
N LYS A 186 -12.60 7.25 14.10
CA LYS A 186 -11.16 7.17 14.37
C LYS A 186 -10.47 8.51 14.51
N ASN A 187 -11.11 9.59 14.09
CA ASN A 187 -10.51 10.92 14.08
C ASN A 187 -9.97 11.32 15.49
N ASN A 188 -10.76 11.16 16.55
CA ASN A 188 -10.37 11.56 17.90
C ASN A 188 -9.14 10.83 18.46
N GLU A 189 -8.98 9.54 18.15
CA GLU A 189 -7.83 8.76 18.61
C GLU A 189 -6.56 9.17 17.86
N LEU A 190 -6.67 9.38 16.55
CA LEU A 190 -5.55 9.81 15.71
C LEU A 190 -5.11 11.24 16.03
N LEU A 191 -6.06 12.17 16.27
CA LEU A 191 -5.73 13.53 16.74
C LEU A 191 -4.94 13.49 18.05
N LYS A 192 -5.35 12.63 19.00
CA LYS A 192 -4.60 12.43 20.25
C LYS A 192 -3.21 11.83 20.01
N LYS A 193 -3.10 10.82 19.13
CA LYS A 193 -1.83 10.16 18.77
C LYS A 193 -0.79 11.17 18.29
N PHE A 194 -1.21 12.16 17.51
CA PHE A 194 -0.34 13.19 16.95
C PHE A 194 -0.35 14.50 17.75
N ASN A 195 -0.98 14.56 18.93
CA ASN A 195 -1.12 15.76 19.76
C ASN A 195 -1.74 16.95 19.03
N ILE A 196 -2.72 16.71 18.15
CA ILE A 196 -3.39 17.74 17.36
C ILE A 196 -4.60 18.29 18.15
N PRO A 197 -4.68 19.63 18.35
CA PRO A 197 -5.85 20.26 18.96
C PRO A 197 -7.11 20.03 18.10
N LYS A 198 -8.26 19.77 18.74
CA LYS A 198 -9.52 19.46 18.03
C LYS A 198 -10.10 20.63 17.24
N ASP A 199 -9.77 21.84 17.65
CA ASP A 199 -10.24 23.08 17.03
C ASP A 199 -9.39 23.53 15.83
N LYS A 200 -8.26 22.86 15.59
CA LYS A 200 -7.37 23.17 14.46
C LYS A 200 -7.71 22.32 13.23
N LYS A 201 -7.68 22.95 12.08
CA LYS A 201 -7.70 22.21 10.79
C LYS A 201 -6.33 21.64 10.48
N VAL A 202 -6.33 20.51 9.81
CA VAL A 202 -5.14 19.71 9.51
C VAL A 202 -4.82 19.76 8.02
N ILE A 203 -3.60 20.18 7.71
CA ILE A 203 -3.02 20.10 6.36
C ILE A 203 -2.06 18.91 6.31
N LEU A 204 -2.23 18.01 5.36
CA LEU A 204 -1.24 16.99 5.04
C LEU A 204 -0.40 17.45 3.84
N TYR A 205 0.89 17.69 4.07
CA TYR A 205 1.84 17.95 3.00
C TYR A 205 2.59 16.68 2.62
N ALA A 206 2.27 16.11 1.46
CA ALA A 206 2.77 14.82 0.98
C ALA A 206 3.29 14.89 -0.47
N PRO A 207 4.43 15.55 -0.72
CA PRO A 207 4.98 15.73 -2.07
C PRO A 207 5.60 14.44 -2.61
N THR A 208 5.67 14.31 -3.93
CA THR A 208 6.34 13.22 -4.62
C THR A 208 7.85 13.26 -4.39
N TYR A 209 8.43 12.06 -4.19
CA TYR A 209 9.88 11.91 -4.20
C TYR A 209 10.46 12.20 -5.58
N ARG A 210 11.49 13.05 -5.62
CA ARG A 210 12.25 13.34 -6.82
C ARG A 210 13.73 13.12 -6.51
N SER A 211 14.37 12.27 -7.31
CA SER A 211 15.79 11.90 -7.11
C SER A 211 16.75 12.97 -7.64
N ASP A 212 16.26 13.84 -8.52
CA ASP A 212 17.13 14.43 -9.54
C ASP A 212 17.47 15.89 -9.36
N LEU A 213 16.73 16.73 -8.65
CA LEU A 213 17.10 18.12 -8.91
C LEU A 213 16.74 19.14 -7.86
N LEU A 214 15.82 18.87 -7.09
CA LEU A 214 15.43 19.88 -6.14
C LEU A 214 16.06 19.49 -4.83
N GLY A 215 17.33 19.77 -4.69
CA GLY A 215 18.09 19.46 -3.49
C GLY A 215 17.30 19.73 -2.21
N GLN A 216 17.79 19.20 -1.12
CA GLN A 216 17.20 19.29 0.23
C GLN A 216 16.71 20.70 0.59
N GLU A 217 17.39 21.72 0.09
CA GLU A 217 17.07 23.13 0.28
C GLU A 217 15.68 23.50 -0.23
N ASN A 218 15.26 23.00 -1.38
CA ASN A 218 13.95 23.33 -1.95
C ASN A 218 12.77 22.70 -1.19
N ILE A 219 12.97 21.52 -0.58
CA ILE A 219 11.94 20.91 0.27
C ILE A 219 11.80 21.72 1.55
N ASN A 220 12.91 22.09 2.16
CA ASN A 220 12.91 22.90 3.37
C ASN A 220 12.27 24.27 3.13
N ILE A 221 12.58 24.95 2.01
CA ILE A 221 11.96 26.21 1.62
C ILE A 221 10.45 26.08 1.44
N ARG A 222 9.96 24.99 0.85
CA ARG A 222 8.52 24.76 0.67
C ARG A 222 7.82 24.55 2.02
N ILE A 223 8.40 23.75 2.92
CA ILE A 223 7.88 23.57 4.28
C ILE A 223 7.93 24.89 5.05
N GLU A 224 9.02 25.64 4.97
CA GLU A 224 9.16 26.96 5.57
C GLU A 224 8.06 27.94 5.12
N SER A 225 7.67 27.88 3.85
CA SER A 225 6.60 28.70 3.31
C SER A 225 5.23 28.39 3.93
N LEU A 226 5.02 27.15 4.37
CA LEU A 226 3.79 26.75 5.05
C LEU A 226 3.67 27.28 6.48
N LYS A 227 4.76 27.75 7.10
CA LYS A 227 4.74 28.37 8.44
C LYS A 227 3.87 29.62 8.54
N LYS A 228 3.50 30.22 7.43
CA LYS A 228 2.54 31.34 7.39
C LYS A 228 1.10 30.92 7.69
N LEU A 229 0.82 29.60 7.70
CA LEU A 229 -0.50 29.02 7.93
C LEU A 229 -0.72 28.74 9.42
N THR A 230 -0.74 29.78 10.24
CA THR A 230 -0.76 29.68 11.72
C THR A 230 -2.05 29.07 12.29
N ASP A 231 -3.13 29.12 11.53
CA ASP A 231 -4.44 28.57 11.95
C ASP A 231 -4.57 27.08 11.71
N TYR A 232 -3.54 26.46 11.14
CA TYR A 232 -3.53 25.06 10.77
C TYR A 232 -2.43 24.29 11.50
N VAL A 233 -2.65 22.98 11.66
CA VAL A 233 -1.57 22.03 11.95
C VAL A 233 -1.13 21.40 10.63
N VAL A 234 0.17 21.40 10.36
CA VAL A 234 0.76 20.86 9.14
C VAL A 234 1.46 19.53 9.44
N LEU A 235 0.88 18.45 8.92
CA LEU A 235 1.51 17.14 8.93
C LEU A 235 2.45 17.01 7.73
N VAL A 236 3.71 16.78 7.96
CA VAL A 236 4.72 16.65 6.89
C VAL A 236 5.05 15.18 6.69
N ARG A 237 4.65 14.63 5.54
CA ARG A 237 4.95 13.25 5.14
C ARG A 237 5.81 13.25 3.89
N LEU A 238 7.09 13.07 4.05
CA LEU A 238 8.02 12.92 2.94
C LEU A 238 8.30 11.42 2.68
N HIS A 239 8.86 11.16 1.51
CA HIS A 239 9.36 9.83 1.20
C HIS A 239 10.46 9.44 2.22
N PRO A 240 10.53 8.17 2.68
CA PRO A 240 11.51 7.74 3.70
C PRO A 240 12.96 8.12 3.42
N LEU A 241 13.38 8.13 2.15
CA LEU A 241 14.73 8.55 1.74
C LEU A 241 15.02 10.04 1.98
N LEU A 242 13.99 10.86 2.18
CA LEU A 242 14.14 12.29 2.45
C LEU A 242 14.02 12.61 3.95
N ASN A 243 13.42 11.73 4.74
CA ASN A 243 13.20 11.98 6.17
C ASN A 243 14.51 12.28 6.92
N SER A 244 15.59 11.55 6.60
CA SER A 244 16.92 11.79 7.21
C SER A 244 17.57 13.11 6.80
N LYS A 245 17.05 13.76 5.78
CA LYS A 245 17.61 14.96 5.16
C LYS A 245 16.86 16.24 5.53
N ILE A 246 15.76 16.14 6.25
CA ILE A 246 14.96 17.29 6.69
C ILE A 246 15.69 18.02 7.82
N ASN A 247 15.67 19.33 7.76
CA ASN A 247 16.08 20.16 8.89
C ASN A 247 15.09 19.96 10.06
N LYS A 248 15.55 19.28 11.12
CA LYS A 248 14.71 19.00 12.30
C LYS A 248 14.16 20.23 12.99
N LYS A 249 14.85 21.37 12.89
CA LYS A 249 14.39 22.66 13.43
C LYS A 249 13.07 23.16 12.82
N LEU A 250 12.64 22.60 11.67
CA LEU A 250 11.33 22.90 11.10
C LEU A 250 10.19 22.42 11.99
N PHE A 251 10.44 21.44 12.83
CA PHE A 251 9.46 20.82 13.74
C PHE A 251 9.57 21.32 15.19
N ASP A 252 10.38 22.33 15.46
CA ASP A 252 10.38 23.04 16.74
C ASP A 252 9.12 23.90 16.90
N ASP A 253 8.44 24.21 15.81
CA ASP A 253 7.12 24.86 15.81
C ASP A 253 6.03 23.81 16.05
N SER A 254 5.23 24.02 17.08
CA SER A 254 4.16 23.11 17.50
C SER A 254 3.07 22.86 16.45
N ASN A 255 2.96 23.72 15.43
CA ASN A 255 2.04 23.56 14.33
C ASN A 255 2.57 22.62 13.23
N PHE A 256 3.84 22.21 13.29
CA PHE A 256 4.46 21.31 12.32
C PHE A 256 4.76 19.95 12.96
N ILE A 257 4.22 18.90 12.38
CA ILE A 257 4.40 17.53 12.88
C ILE A 257 5.00 16.66 11.79
N ASN A 258 6.16 16.06 12.09
CA ASN A 258 6.75 15.05 11.21
C ASN A 258 6.00 13.73 11.35
N VAL A 259 5.34 13.30 10.29
CA VAL A 259 4.60 12.04 10.23
C VAL A 259 5.19 11.05 9.21
N CYS A 260 6.47 11.20 8.86
CA CYS A 260 7.14 10.32 7.90
C CYS A 260 7.25 8.87 8.39
N GLU A 261 7.17 8.63 9.69
CA GLU A 261 7.23 7.31 10.32
C GLU A 261 5.86 6.63 10.43
N GLU A 262 4.76 7.35 10.13
CA GLU A 262 3.46 6.70 10.06
C GLU A 262 3.44 5.70 8.91
N GLU A 263 3.19 4.44 9.23
CA GLU A 263 3.26 3.35 8.23
C GLU A 263 2.10 3.42 7.24
N ASP A 264 0.89 3.68 7.73
CA ASP A 264 -0.33 3.73 6.93
C ASP A 264 -0.79 5.16 6.67
N ILE A 265 -0.70 5.62 5.43
CA ILE A 265 -1.15 6.95 5.02
C ILE A 265 -2.67 7.14 5.25
N VAL A 266 -3.45 6.07 5.22
CA VAL A 266 -4.90 6.11 5.48
C VAL A 266 -5.20 6.71 6.86
N ASN A 267 -4.36 6.44 7.87
CA ASN A 267 -4.50 7.06 9.19
C ASN A 267 -4.33 8.57 9.16
N LEU A 268 -3.50 9.08 8.26
CA LEU A 268 -3.34 10.53 8.08
C LEU A 268 -4.53 11.14 7.35
N TYR A 269 -5.06 10.46 6.32
CA TYR A 269 -6.25 10.95 5.61
C TYR A 269 -7.48 11.06 6.51
N LEU A 270 -7.66 10.16 7.48
CA LEU A 270 -8.76 10.21 8.45
C LEU A 270 -8.80 11.50 9.29
N ILE A 271 -7.69 12.21 9.39
CA ILE A 271 -7.58 13.46 10.17
C ILE A 271 -7.23 14.68 9.31
N THR A 272 -7.11 14.52 8.00
CA THR A 272 -6.73 15.59 7.08
C THR A 272 -7.96 16.35 6.58
N ASP A 273 -7.92 17.69 6.69
CA ASP A 273 -8.90 18.58 6.06
C ASP A 273 -8.46 19.02 4.67
N ILE A 274 -7.14 19.24 4.47
CA ILE A 274 -6.55 19.74 3.23
C ILE A 274 -5.32 18.91 2.88
N LEU A 275 -5.29 18.32 1.68
CA LEU A 275 -4.10 17.67 1.13
C LEU A 275 -3.36 18.62 0.20
N ILE A 276 -2.07 18.83 0.48
CA ILE A 276 -1.14 19.52 -0.42
C ILE A 276 -0.16 18.50 -0.97
N SER A 277 -0.25 18.23 -2.25
CA SER A 277 0.60 17.28 -2.96
C SER A 277 0.90 17.78 -4.37
N ASP A 278 1.69 17.00 -5.12
CA ASP A 278 1.98 17.28 -6.53
C ASP A 278 1.63 16.07 -7.39
N TYR A 279 2.57 15.50 -8.15
CA TYR A 279 2.34 14.30 -8.99
C TYR A 279 2.36 12.98 -8.18
N SER A 280 1.77 12.98 -7.00
CA SER A 280 1.69 11.78 -6.16
C SER A 280 0.37 11.05 -6.36
N ALA A 281 0.42 9.73 -6.33
CA ALA A 281 -0.78 8.91 -6.32
C ALA A 281 -1.69 9.19 -5.12
N SER A 282 -1.14 9.74 -4.03
CA SER A 282 -1.89 10.14 -2.83
C SER A 282 -3.03 11.14 -3.07
N ILE A 283 -3.07 11.80 -4.23
CA ILE A 283 -4.19 12.71 -4.58
C ILE A 283 -5.43 11.98 -5.09
N TYR A 284 -5.35 10.67 -5.34
CA TYR A 284 -6.48 9.86 -5.81
C TYR A 284 -7.09 8.98 -4.71
N GLU A 285 -6.48 8.97 -3.54
CA GLU A 285 -6.93 8.19 -2.36
C GLU A 285 -7.74 9.04 -1.33
#